data_9a1a572dcbc14f564392236b84d4167e
#
_entry.id   9a1a572dcbc14f564392236b84d4167e
#
_cell.length_a   1.000
_cell.length_b   1.000
_cell.length_c   1.000
_cell.angle_alpha   90.00
_cell.angle_beta   90.00
_cell.angle_gamma   90.00
#
_symmetry.space_group_name_H-M   'P 1'
#
loop_
_entity.id
_entity.type
_entity.pdbx_description
1 polymer ?
#
loop_
_entity_poly.entity_id
_entity_poly.type
_entity_poly.pdbx_seq_one_letter_code
_entity_poly.pdbx_strand_id
1 'polypeptide(L)'
;MKKILCASIAVLLAAGCSAGGAGSAGTEATNTTSEDANYIFTSDLQTLDWHLSQNATDAQITSNLVDGLTEINKYNNYVGALAESWEHNEDSTVWTFHLRDAKWVTNTEEEYADVTAEDFVNGVRHLSDFQGATIAIAESYVKGLAEYGKSERTDADWDKVGIKALDDKTVEYTLTDPTPFFHTVVANNSFWPVNKEFLESKGDGCKLGSPDPTNCGYGKATDPSSILYNGAYILDEVVSKSSQKMHKNEQYWDAEHVYIQNVNRVFDDGSDPASTVKGFESESNPYYQATLLTTAKDFESYLEQYKEYAFNPQQNGYTFGINFNFNRTNFDNSSKTKAQQADTKKALLNTHFRKALKYGFDRVSYMGTIMDKTIAEKVIRTLETPWNFVSTSDGKSYGELVQAASEDPSIDLSEGQDSVYNPEKAKEELELAKKELSDVSWPIVLDLLTDDASASLPKQAASLEQSIEESLGSENVDIVVHPVSDDEYTASSYTATGPWDACWDISTSTGWGADYIDPKTYLSIFSPVNGDVLSQSMGLC
;
A
#
# COMPACT_ATOMS: atom_id res chain seq x y z
N MET A 1 6.36 40.57 -18.87
CA MET A 1 7.58 39.99 -18.27
C MET A 1 7.34 38.47 -18.22
N LYS A 2 8.05 37.71 -19.04
CA LYS A 2 7.90 36.26 -19.10
C LYS A 2 8.45 35.67 -17.80
N LYS A 3 7.58 35.13 -16.94
CA LYS A 3 8.00 34.29 -15.81
C LYS A 3 8.38 32.91 -16.38
N ILE A 4 9.65 32.57 -16.27
CA ILE A 4 10.14 31.22 -16.51
C ILE A 4 9.80 30.43 -15.24
N LEU A 5 8.77 29.59 -15.35
CA LEU A 5 8.43 28.63 -14.30
C LEU A 5 9.27 27.39 -14.56
N CYS A 6 10.29 27.17 -13.74
CA CYS A 6 11.03 25.91 -13.75
C CYS A 6 10.23 24.86 -12.99
N ALA A 7 9.62 23.94 -13.75
CA ALA A 7 9.00 22.75 -13.17
C ALA A 7 10.09 21.77 -12.76
N SER A 8 10.29 21.61 -11.47
CA SER A 8 11.10 20.53 -10.92
C SER A 8 10.26 19.25 -10.88
N ILE A 9 10.75 18.22 -11.54
CA ILE A 9 10.08 16.92 -11.68
C ILE A 9 10.20 16.17 -10.35
N ALA A 10 9.11 16.08 -9.61
CA ALA A 10 8.99 15.09 -8.54
C ALA A 10 8.56 13.77 -9.19
N VAL A 11 9.46 12.81 -9.20
CA VAL A 11 9.21 11.46 -9.67
C VAL A 11 8.58 10.68 -8.53
N LEU A 12 7.28 10.43 -8.60
CA LEU A 12 6.66 9.35 -7.83
C LEU A 12 7.14 8.04 -8.44
N LEU A 13 7.90 7.28 -7.66
CA LEU A 13 8.60 6.08 -8.06
C LEU A 13 7.65 4.93 -8.36
N ALA A 14 7.64 4.49 -9.60
CA ALA A 14 7.25 3.14 -9.96
C ALA A 14 8.45 2.44 -10.56
N ALA A 15 8.84 1.35 -9.97
CA ALA A 15 9.93 0.50 -10.41
C ALA A 15 9.65 -0.14 -11.77
N GLY A 16 10.52 0.10 -12.72
CA GLY A 16 10.53 -0.60 -13.98
C GLY A 16 11.96 -0.61 -14.52
N CYS A 17 12.69 -1.70 -14.34
CA CYS A 17 13.97 -1.91 -14.98
C CYS A 17 13.78 -2.16 -16.47
N SER A 18 14.24 -1.26 -17.34
CA SER A 18 14.61 -1.63 -18.70
C SER A 18 16.05 -1.20 -18.97
N ALA A 19 16.89 -2.16 -19.28
CA ALA A 19 18.26 -1.95 -19.67
C ALA A 19 18.36 -1.42 -21.11
N GLY A 20 19.23 -0.43 -21.29
CA GLY A 20 19.92 -0.19 -22.55
C GLY A 20 19.51 1.02 -23.36
N GLY A 21 20.39 2.02 -23.42
CA GLY A 21 20.37 3.05 -24.44
C GLY A 21 21.14 4.31 -24.07
N ALA A 22 22.27 4.50 -24.73
CA ALA A 22 23.29 5.51 -24.54
C ALA A 22 22.82 6.96 -24.40
N GLY A 23 23.41 7.65 -23.47
CA GLY A 23 23.92 9.01 -23.48
C GLY A 23 23.08 10.13 -24.11
N SER A 24 22.45 10.94 -23.22
CA SER A 24 22.25 12.36 -23.48
C SER A 24 22.76 13.11 -22.25
N ALA A 25 23.70 14.04 -22.48
CA ALA A 25 24.21 14.92 -21.45
C ALA A 25 23.06 15.71 -20.81
N GLY A 26 22.76 15.40 -19.57
CA GLY A 26 21.79 16.12 -18.78
C GLY A 26 22.30 17.53 -18.52
N THR A 27 21.52 18.52 -18.90
CA THR A 27 21.59 19.86 -18.33
C THR A 27 21.38 19.72 -16.84
N GLU A 28 22.37 20.17 -16.04
CA GLU A 28 22.20 20.33 -14.60
C GLU A 28 20.92 21.14 -14.36
N ALA A 29 19.96 20.54 -13.66
CA ALA A 29 18.78 21.26 -13.19
C ALA A 29 19.28 22.31 -12.21
N THR A 30 19.13 23.58 -12.58
CA THR A 30 19.36 24.68 -11.66
C THR A 30 18.31 24.55 -10.56
N ASN A 31 18.74 24.22 -9.35
CA ASN A 31 17.88 24.22 -8.17
C ASN A 31 17.26 25.59 -7.99
N THR A 32 16.00 25.74 -8.35
CA THR A 32 15.20 26.86 -7.89
C THR A 32 14.66 26.47 -6.52
N THR A 33 15.21 27.03 -5.48
CA THR A 33 14.76 26.82 -4.11
C THR A 33 13.37 27.44 -3.96
N SER A 34 12.32 26.64 -4.05
CA SER A 34 11.06 26.97 -3.40
C SER A 34 11.26 26.64 -1.93
N GLU A 35 11.09 27.60 -1.04
CA GLU A 35 11.15 27.36 0.40
C GLU A 35 9.95 26.51 0.84
N ASP A 36 8.84 26.55 0.10
CA ASP A 36 7.59 25.87 0.42
C ASP A 36 7.15 24.89 -0.68
N ALA A 37 6.62 23.74 -0.27
CA ALA A 37 5.91 22.82 -1.14
C ALA A 37 4.47 22.62 -0.63
N ASN A 38 3.50 22.95 -1.47
CA ASN A 38 2.09 22.81 -1.14
C ASN A 38 1.49 21.63 -1.88
N TYR A 39 0.80 20.74 -1.13
CA TYR A 39 0.14 19.53 -1.64
C TYR A 39 -1.30 19.45 -1.16
N ILE A 40 -2.06 18.53 -1.73
CA ILE A 40 -3.36 18.14 -1.18
C ILE A 40 -3.25 16.83 -0.40
N PHE A 41 -4.25 16.59 0.47
CA PHE A 41 -4.56 15.27 1.00
C PHE A 41 -6.08 15.07 0.98
N THR A 42 -6.53 13.84 0.86
CA THR A 42 -7.94 13.48 0.68
C THR A 42 -8.52 12.68 1.84
N SER A 43 -7.67 12.17 2.72
CA SER A 43 -8.07 11.42 3.90
C SER A 43 -7.25 11.85 5.11
N ASP A 44 -7.87 11.92 6.28
CA ASP A 44 -7.18 12.23 7.52
C ASP A 44 -6.21 11.12 7.94
N LEU A 45 -5.18 11.49 8.69
CA LEU A 45 -4.30 10.55 9.37
C LEU A 45 -5.11 9.74 10.39
N GLN A 46 -4.85 8.45 10.45
CA GLN A 46 -5.43 7.56 11.46
C GLN A 46 -4.50 7.46 12.67
N THR A 47 -3.19 7.42 12.45
CA THR A 47 -2.18 7.35 13.49
C THR A 47 -0.84 7.90 13.02
N LEU A 48 -0.03 8.40 13.97
CA LEU A 48 1.39 8.68 13.78
C LEU A 48 2.29 7.53 14.24
N ASP A 49 1.71 6.48 14.84
CA ASP A 49 2.43 5.25 15.15
C ASP A 49 2.56 4.40 13.88
N TRP A 50 3.72 4.48 13.26
CA TRP A 50 4.01 3.80 11.98
C TRP A 50 3.91 2.28 12.05
N HIS A 51 4.00 1.68 13.23
CA HIS A 51 3.82 0.24 13.40
C HIS A 51 2.33 -0.19 13.41
N LEU A 52 1.42 0.73 13.73
CA LEU A 52 -0.02 0.44 13.82
C LEU A 52 -0.78 0.73 12.54
N SER A 53 -0.11 1.26 11.50
CA SER A 53 -0.72 1.60 10.22
C SER A 53 -0.05 0.88 9.05
N GLN A 54 -0.86 0.40 8.12
CA GLN A 54 -0.48 0.03 6.75
C GLN A 54 -1.15 0.94 5.71
N ASN A 55 -1.74 2.05 6.15
CA ASN A 55 -2.44 2.99 5.29
C ASN A 55 -1.44 3.89 4.56
N ALA A 56 -1.56 3.97 3.24
CA ALA A 56 -0.71 4.82 2.40
C ALA A 56 -0.78 6.30 2.79
N THR A 57 -1.93 6.79 3.30
CA THR A 57 -2.09 8.17 3.77
C THR A 57 -1.19 8.46 4.97
N ASP A 58 -1.15 7.54 5.95
CA ASP A 58 -0.28 7.69 7.11
C ASP A 58 1.19 7.57 6.70
N ALA A 59 1.52 6.61 5.83
CA ALA A 59 2.87 6.39 5.32
C ALA A 59 3.43 7.62 4.58
N GLN A 60 2.60 8.37 3.83
CA GLN A 60 3.01 9.61 3.16
C GLN A 60 3.51 10.69 4.12
N ILE A 61 3.11 10.64 5.37
CA ILE A 61 3.56 11.57 6.41
C ILE A 61 4.70 10.93 7.20
N THR A 62 4.50 9.75 7.76
CA THR A 62 5.46 9.13 8.69
C THR A 62 6.82 8.85 8.05
N SER A 63 6.87 8.54 6.73
CA SER A 63 8.12 8.37 5.97
C SER A 63 8.97 9.65 5.83
N ASN A 64 8.43 10.81 6.15
CA ASN A 64 9.19 12.05 6.21
C ASN A 64 9.64 12.39 7.63
N LEU A 65 9.03 11.76 8.63
CA LEU A 65 9.25 12.06 10.04
C LEU A 65 10.27 11.14 10.70
N VAL A 66 10.40 9.91 10.19
CA VAL A 66 11.25 8.86 10.77
C VAL A 66 11.94 8.07 9.67
N ASP A 67 13.26 7.88 9.82
CA ASP A 67 14.06 7.00 8.99
C ASP A 67 14.18 5.61 9.61
N GLY A 68 14.25 4.58 8.74
CA GLY A 68 14.63 3.22 9.07
C GLY A 68 16.13 2.95 8.84
N LEU A 69 16.51 1.67 8.75
CA LEU A 69 17.89 1.26 8.44
C LEU A 69 18.28 1.62 7.01
N THR A 70 17.37 1.35 6.06
CA THR A 70 17.55 1.61 4.63
C THR A 70 16.34 2.33 4.07
N GLU A 71 16.50 2.95 2.92
CA GLU A 71 15.45 3.67 2.21
C GLU A 71 15.54 3.46 0.69
N ILE A 72 14.54 3.93 -0.06
CA ILE A 72 14.54 3.89 -1.52
C ILE A 72 14.85 5.29 -2.06
N ASN A 73 15.92 5.42 -2.85
CA ASN A 73 16.29 6.68 -3.46
C ASN A 73 15.48 6.99 -4.74
N LYS A 74 15.66 8.19 -5.30
CA LYS A 74 14.98 8.65 -6.53
C LYS A 74 15.23 7.80 -7.79
N TYR A 75 16.18 6.89 -7.76
CA TYR A 75 16.47 5.94 -8.83
C TYR A 75 15.91 4.54 -8.56
N ASN A 76 15.11 4.42 -7.50
CA ASN A 76 14.52 3.16 -7.05
C ASN A 76 15.57 2.12 -6.59
N ASN A 77 16.70 2.59 -6.06
CA ASN A 77 17.69 1.73 -5.44
C ASN A 77 17.57 1.83 -3.93
N TYR A 78 17.72 0.69 -3.25
CA TYR A 78 17.83 0.65 -1.80
C TYR A 78 19.21 1.14 -1.38
N VAL A 79 19.24 2.13 -0.52
CA VAL A 79 20.43 2.80 0.01
C VAL A 79 20.37 2.86 1.52
N GLY A 80 21.49 3.17 2.17
CA GLY A 80 21.50 3.35 3.61
C GLY A 80 20.82 4.65 4.04
N ALA A 81 19.89 4.56 4.98
CA ALA A 81 19.34 5.67 5.74
C ALA A 81 20.09 5.78 7.08
N LEU A 82 19.55 5.29 8.19
CA LEU A 82 20.27 5.24 9.46
C LEU A 82 21.42 4.22 9.49
N ALA A 83 21.37 3.17 8.66
CA ALA A 83 22.52 2.30 8.46
C ALA A 83 23.46 2.89 7.41
N GLU A 84 24.74 3.16 7.77
CA GLU A 84 25.77 3.57 6.82
C GLU A 84 26.39 2.38 6.05
N SER A 85 26.29 1.17 6.61
CA SER A 85 26.75 -0.06 6.00
C SER A 85 26.08 -1.29 6.62
N TRP A 86 26.12 -2.41 5.90
CA TRP A 86 25.65 -3.70 6.39
C TRP A 86 26.44 -4.85 5.77
N GLU A 87 26.40 -5.99 6.45
CA GLU A 87 27.01 -7.24 6.02
C GLU A 87 26.14 -8.41 6.46
N HIS A 88 26.37 -9.56 5.88
CA HIS A 88 25.69 -10.80 6.26
C HIS A 88 26.65 -12.00 6.20
N ASN A 89 26.28 -13.07 6.91
CA ASN A 89 26.99 -14.33 6.85
C ASN A 89 26.81 -15.03 5.49
N GLU A 90 27.55 -16.12 5.26
CA GLU A 90 27.61 -16.81 3.96
C GLU A 90 26.24 -17.26 3.43
N ASP A 91 25.33 -17.70 4.32
CA ASP A 91 24.01 -18.18 3.98
C ASP A 91 22.90 -17.11 4.08
N SER A 92 23.26 -15.85 4.37
CA SER A 92 22.32 -14.74 4.51
C SER A 92 21.23 -14.93 5.58
N THR A 93 21.55 -15.69 6.65
CA THR A 93 20.65 -15.89 7.80
C THR A 93 20.98 -14.98 8.98
N VAL A 94 22.14 -14.32 8.99
CA VAL A 94 22.53 -13.33 9.99
C VAL A 94 22.97 -12.07 9.28
N TRP A 95 22.35 -10.95 9.63
CA TRP A 95 22.63 -9.63 9.07
C TRP A 95 23.05 -8.67 10.17
N THR A 96 24.09 -7.88 9.91
CA THR A 96 24.59 -6.86 10.82
C THR A 96 24.55 -5.50 10.12
N PHE A 97 23.93 -4.53 10.77
CA PHE A 97 23.80 -3.14 10.28
C PHE A 97 24.57 -2.21 11.21
N HIS A 98 25.38 -1.31 10.64
CA HIS A 98 26.18 -0.33 11.35
C HIS A 98 25.52 1.05 11.18
N LEU A 99 25.19 1.70 12.31
CA LEU A 99 24.43 2.93 12.34
C LEU A 99 25.33 4.16 12.29
N ARG A 100 24.92 5.15 11.51
CA ARG A 100 25.47 6.50 11.56
C ARG A 100 25.04 7.25 12.82
N ASP A 101 25.68 8.41 13.08
CA ASP A 101 25.21 9.32 14.09
C ASP A 101 23.91 10.00 13.64
N ALA A 102 22.89 9.91 14.46
CA ALA A 102 21.60 10.55 14.27
C ALA A 102 20.95 10.85 15.63
N LYS A 103 20.03 11.80 15.64
CA LYS A 103 19.36 12.27 16.86
C LYS A 103 17.86 12.02 16.79
N TRP A 104 17.30 11.69 17.94
CA TRP A 104 15.89 11.89 18.20
C TRP A 104 15.65 13.33 18.64
N VAL A 105 14.69 14.00 18.01
CA VAL A 105 14.25 15.34 18.38
C VAL A 105 12.76 15.36 18.70
N THR A 106 12.33 16.33 19.52
CA THR A 106 10.92 16.58 19.80
C THR A 106 10.25 17.36 18.65
N ASN A 107 8.93 17.52 18.70
CA ASN A 107 8.21 18.39 17.76
C ASN A 107 8.57 19.89 17.90
N THR A 108 9.38 20.28 18.88
CA THR A 108 9.92 21.64 19.07
C THR A 108 11.42 21.71 18.75
N GLU A 109 11.95 20.75 18.00
CA GLU A 109 13.37 20.60 17.61
C GLU A 109 14.36 20.47 18.78
N GLU A 110 13.89 20.20 19.98
CA GLU A 110 14.78 19.92 21.11
C GLU A 110 15.39 18.54 20.96
N GLU A 111 16.73 18.45 21.04
CA GLU A 111 17.43 17.17 21.07
C GLU A 111 16.95 16.35 22.29
N TYR A 112 16.48 15.11 22.03
CA TYR A 112 15.99 14.22 23.07
C TYR A 112 17.02 13.16 23.44
N ALA A 113 17.54 12.44 22.45
CA ALA A 113 18.52 11.36 22.63
C ALA A 113 19.27 11.07 21.32
N ASP A 114 20.36 10.30 21.41
CA ASP A 114 20.94 9.64 20.24
C ASP A 114 20.05 8.53 19.73
N VAL A 115 20.03 8.30 18.40
CA VAL A 115 19.46 7.06 17.82
C VAL A 115 20.46 5.93 18.01
N THR A 116 19.98 4.84 18.59
CA THR A 116 20.80 3.67 18.93
C THR A 116 20.27 2.37 18.31
N ALA A 117 21.10 1.34 18.29
CA ALA A 117 20.69 0.00 17.86
C ALA A 117 19.55 -0.58 18.72
N GLU A 118 19.48 -0.19 20.00
CA GLU A 118 18.41 -0.62 20.91
C GLU A 118 17.06 -0.06 20.50
N ASP A 119 16.99 1.11 19.83
CA ASP A 119 15.73 1.66 19.32
C ASP A 119 15.11 0.78 18.23
N PHE A 120 15.92 0.10 17.43
CA PHE A 120 15.45 -0.89 16.43
C PHE A 120 14.93 -2.15 17.10
N VAL A 121 15.61 -2.62 18.17
CA VAL A 121 15.15 -3.76 18.99
C VAL A 121 13.79 -3.42 19.61
N ASN A 122 13.66 -2.22 20.18
CA ASN A 122 12.42 -1.72 20.76
C ASN A 122 11.31 -1.53 19.71
N GLY A 123 11.64 -1.10 18.49
CA GLY A 123 10.68 -0.96 17.39
C GLY A 123 10.04 -2.28 17.02
N VAL A 124 10.83 -3.34 16.79
CA VAL A 124 10.31 -4.68 16.48
C VAL A 124 9.51 -5.25 17.68
N ARG A 125 9.92 -4.97 18.91
CA ARG A 125 9.18 -5.38 20.11
C ARG A 125 7.85 -4.64 20.22
N HIS A 126 7.84 -3.33 19.98
CA HIS A 126 6.63 -2.51 19.95
C HIS A 126 5.64 -3.03 18.89
N LEU A 127 6.12 -3.26 17.67
CA LEU A 127 5.32 -3.87 16.60
C LEU A 127 4.63 -5.17 17.06
N SER A 128 5.37 -6.07 17.71
CA SER A 128 4.83 -7.36 18.15
C SER A 128 3.91 -7.22 19.37
N ASP A 129 4.28 -6.43 20.37
CA ASP A 129 3.50 -6.25 21.60
C ASP A 129 2.14 -5.61 21.30
N PHE A 130 2.09 -4.63 20.42
CA PHE A 130 0.88 -3.91 20.04
C PHE A 130 0.11 -4.54 18.87
N GLN A 131 0.57 -5.70 18.37
CA GLN A 131 -0.02 -6.40 17.23
C GLN A 131 -0.15 -5.47 16.02
N GLY A 132 0.97 -4.84 15.67
CA GLY A 132 1.03 -3.84 14.61
C GLY A 132 0.55 -4.36 13.25
N ALA A 133 0.09 -3.44 12.41
CA ALA A 133 -0.60 -3.77 11.15
C ALA A 133 0.28 -4.57 10.17
N THR A 134 1.61 -4.42 10.25
CA THR A 134 2.58 -5.07 9.36
C THR A 134 3.36 -6.20 10.04
N ILE A 135 2.89 -6.69 11.20
CA ILE A 135 3.58 -7.70 12.01
C ILE A 135 3.92 -8.99 11.22
N ALA A 136 3.05 -9.39 10.30
CA ALA A 136 3.26 -10.58 9.47
C ALA A 136 4.55 -10.51 8.63
N ILE A 137 4.96 -9.30 8.21
CA ILE A 137 6.23 -9.10 7.49
C ILE A 137 7.40 -9.45 8.43
N ALA A 138 7.45 -8.83 9.61
CA ALA A 138 8.55 -9.07 10.55
C ALA A 138 8.58 -10.53 11.04
N GLU A 139 7.45 -11.14 11.35
CA GLU A 139 7.33 -12.54 11.76
C GLU A 139 7.80 -13.53 10.69
N SER A 140 7.67 -13.16 9.40
CA SER A 140 8.10 -13.99 8.28
C SER A 140 9.63 -14.08 8.18
N TYR A 141 10.35 -13.10 8.71
CA TYR A 141 11.81 -13.02 8.59
C TYR A 141 12.54 -13.19 9.90
N VAL A 142 12.09 -12.53 10.98
CA VAL A 142 12.84 -12.51 12.25
C VAL A 142 12.60 -13.79 13.04
N LYS A 143 13.65 -14.56 13.26
CA LYS A 143 13.58 -15.82 13.99
C LYS A 143 13.00 -15.64 15.40
N GLY A 144 12.03 -16.47 15.75
CA GLY A 144 11.43 -16.48 17.09
C GLY A 144 10.39 -15.39 17.36
N LEU A 145 10.16 -14.44 16.41
CA LEU A 145 9.21 -13.34 16.61
C LEU A 145 7.76 -13.85 16.64
N ALA A 146 7.39 -14.74 15.74
CA ALA A 146 6.06 -15.36 15.70
C ALA A 146 5.75 -16.19 16.98
N GLU A 147 6.77 -16.83 17.55
CA GLU A 147 6.66 -17.55 18.83
C GLU A 147 6.49 -16.58 19.99
N TYR A 148 7.23 -15.46 19.98
CA TYR A 148 7.09 -14.39 20.98
C TYR A 148 5.67 -13.82 20.97
N GLY A 149 5.11 -13.51 19.82
CA GLY A 149 3.75 -12.98 19.69
C GLY A 149 2.67 -13.88 20.29
N LYS A 150 2.92 -15.20 20.38
CA LYS A 150 2.02 -16.22 20.95
C LYS A 150 2.33 -16.56 22.41
N SER A 151 3.42 -16.02 22.98
CA SER A 151 3.87 -16.28 24.35
C SER A 151 3.23 -15.33 25.36
N GLU A 152 3.65 -15.43 26.62
CA GLU A 152 3.31 -14.46 27.68
C GLU A 152 4.04 -13.12 27.53
N ARG A 153 4.85 -12.96 26.47
CA ARG A 153 5.63 -11.76 26.11
C ARG A 153 6.55 -11.26 27.22
N THR A 154 7.11 -12.18 27.98
CA THR A 154 8.10 -11.87 29.02
C THR A 154 9.45 -11.49 28.39
N ASP A 155 10.33 -10.83 29.17
CA ASP A 155 11.70 -10.56 28.70
C ASP A 155 12.44 -11.86 28.35
N ALA A 156 12.22 -12.95 29.10
CA ALA A 156 12.80 -14.25 28.82
C ALA A 156 12.29 -14.89 27.51
N ASP A 157 11.11 -14.51 27.04
CA ASP A 157 10.61 -14.89 25.71
C ASP A 157 11.21 -13.99 24.64
N TRP A 158 11.37 -12.69 24.92
CA TRP A 158 12.02 -11.74 24.04
C TRP A 158 13.49 -12.09 23.76
N ASP A 159 14.23 -12.57 24.76
CA ASP A 159 15.63 -13.01 24.63
C ASP A 159 15.85 -14.09 23.55
N LYS A 160 14.77 -14.76 23.10
CA LYS A 160 14.80 -15.79 22.05
C LYS A 160 14.58 -15.22 20.64
N VAL A 161 14.17 -13.96 20.54
CA VAL A 161 13.91 -13.29 19.25
C VAL A 161 15.23 -12.94 18.59
N GLY A 162 15.28 -13.11 17.29
CA GLY A 162 16.46 -12.93 16.45
C GLY A 162 16.78 -11.47 16.12
N ILE A 163 16.70 -10.56 17.08
CA ILE A 163 17.18 -9.18 16.94
C ILE A 163 17.93 -8.78 18.20
N LYS A 164 19.08 -8.09 18.05
CA LYS A 164 19.91 -7.65 19.17
C LYS A 164 20.67 -6.38 18.83
N ALA A 165 20.81 -5.49 19.81
CA ALA A 165 21.83 -4.47 19.81
C ALA A 165 23.15 -5.10 20.32
N LEU A 166 24.19 -5.12 19.51
CA LEU A 166 25.51 -5.61 19.91
C LEU A 166 26.28 -4.53 20.68
N ASP A 167 26.06 -3.29 20.30
CA ASP A 167 26.47 -2.04 20.94
C ASP A 167 25.53 -0.93 20.50
N ASP A 168 25.79 0.32 20.87
CA ASP A 168 24.91 1.47 20.58
C ASP A 168 24.74 1.73 19.06
N LYS A 169 25.66 1.24 18.23
CA LYS A 169 25.70 1.50 16.78
C LYS A 169 25.62 0.24 15.92
N THR A 170 25.41 -0.92 16.51
CA THR A 170 25.42 -2.18 15.76
C THR A 170 24.19 -3.01 16.10
N VAL A 171 23.29 -3.19 15.14
CA VAL A 171 22.12 -4.07 15.28
C VAL A 171 22.31 -5.34 14.44
N GLU A 172 22.04 -6.49 15.05
CA GLU A 172 22.12 -7.81 14.43
C GLU A 172 20.72 -8.43 14.31
N TYR A 173 20.40 -8.95 13.13
CA TYR A 173 19.23 -9.77 12.88
C TYR A 173 19.62 -11.22 12.60
N THR A 174 18.97 -12.17 13.26
CA THR A 174 19.00 -13.60 12.92
C THR A 174 17.67 -13.97 12.27
N LEU A 175 17.71 -14.49 11.06
CA LEU A 175 16.54 -14.79 10.25
C LEU A 175 16.11 -16.25 10.34
N THR A 176 14.87 -16.51 10.01
CA THR A 176 14.28 -17.85 9.94
C THR A 176 14.86 -18.64 8.77
N ASP A 177 15.02 -17.99 7.62
CA ASP A 177 15.46 -18.57 6.35
C ASP A 177 16.52 -17.70 5.68
N PRO A 178 17.38 -18.26 4.79
CA PRO A 178 18.30 -17.48 3.97
C PRO A 178 17.59 -16.38 3.17
N THR A 179 17.94 -15.11 3.43
CA THR A 179 17.29 -13.95 2.81
C THR A 179 18.33 -12.97 2.28
N PRO A 180 18.89 -13.19 1.07
CA PRO A 180 19.96 -12.34 0.52
C PRO A 180 19.52 -10.90 0.18
N PHE A 181 18.23 -10.62 0.21
CA PHE A 181 17.64 -9.30 -0.03
C PHE A 181 17.14 -8.61 1.25
N PHE A 182 17.49 -9.10 2.45
CA PHE A 182 16.94 -8.57 3.71
C PHE A 182 17.19 -7.07 3.92
N HIS A 183 18.28 -6.51 3.35
CA HIS A 183 18.51 -5.06 3.34
C HIS A 183 17.37 -4.27 2.65
N THR A 184 16.58 -4.88 1.79
CA THR A 184 15.39 -4.25 1.18
C THR A 184 14.16 -4.41 2.06
N VAL A 185 14.10 -5.46 2.86
CA VAL A 185 13.00 -5.74 3.80
C VAL A 185 13.00 -4.74 4.94
N VAL A 186 14.18 -4.40 5.47
CA VAL A 186 14.29 -3.47 6.62
C VAL A 186 14.02 -2.00 6.27
N ALA A 187 13.75 -1.68 5.01
CA ALA A 187 13.20 -0.38 4.61
C ALA A 187 11.72 -0.23 5.00
N ASN A 188 11.02 -1.36 5.20
CA ASN A 188 9.61 -1.35 5.61
C ASN A 188 9.46 -0.84 7.06
N ASN A 189 8.37 -0.11 7.32
CA ASN A 189 8.08 0.47 8.63
C ASN A 189 8.01 -0.55 9.78
N SER A 190 7.81 -1.83 9.50
CA SER A 190 7.91 -2.91 10.50
C SER A 190 9.25 -2.97 11.24
N PHE A 191 10.30 -2.39 10.66
CA PHE A 191 11.67 -2.43 11.16
C PHE A 191 12.18 -1.05 11.61
N TRP A 192 11.31 -0.03 11.65
CA TRP A 192 11.72 1.31 12.05
C TRP A 192 11.92 1.43 13.56
N PRO A 193 12.80 2.34 13.99
CA PRO A 193 13.20 2.43 15.40
C PRO A 193 12.13 3.09 16.26
N VAL A 194 12.07 2.75 17.54
CA VAL A 194 11.25 3.41 18.57
C VAL A 194 12.08 3.65 19.81
N ASN A 195 12.13 4.89 20.29
CA ASN A 195 12.77 5.20 21.57
C ASN A 195 11.87 4.75 22.73
N LYS A 196 12.32 3.76 23.49
CA LYS A 196 11.54 3.15 24.56
C LYS A 196 11.17 4.12 25.67
N GLU A 197 12.11 4.95 26.11
CA GLU A 197 11.85 5.91 27.21
C GLU A 197 10.74 6.88 26.84
N PHE A 198 10.79 7.40 25.60
CA PHE A 198 9.75 8.28 25.10
C PHE A 198 8.42 7.55 24.92
N LEU A 199 8.40 6.37 24.32
CA LEU A 199 7.21 5.54 24.16
C LEU A 199 6.52 5.35 25.53
N GLU A 200 7.25 4.84 26.53
CA GLU A 200 6.71 4.55 27.85
C GLU A 200 6.30 5.80 28.63
N SER A 201 6.86 6.99 28.28
CA SER A 201 6.45 8.27 28.86
C SER A 201 5.03 8.71 28.44
N LYS A 202 4.49 8.11 27.36
CA LYS A 202 3.16 8.46 26.82
C LYS A 202 1.99 7.75 27.51
N GLY A 203 2.24 7.01 28.55
CA GLY A 203 1.21 6.40 29.40
C GLY A 203 1.58 5.00 29.89
N ASP A 204 0.91 4.59 30.96
CA ASP A 204 1.15 3.26 31.55
C ASP A 204 0.84 2.11 30.58
N GLY A 205 -0.04 2.33 29.61
CA GLY A 205 -0.38 1.36 28.57
C GLY A 205 0.66 1.25 27.45
N CYS A 206 1.66 2.14 27.41
CA CYS A 206 2.71 2.12 26.39
C CYS A 206 3.92 1.22 26.75
N LYS A 207 3.85 0.45 27.82
CA LYS A 207 4.97 -0.38 28.29
C LYS A 207 5.19 -1.61 27.44
N LEU A 208 6.41 -1.81 26.96
CA LEU A 208 6.81 -3.02 26.26
C LEU A 208 6.68 -4.26 27.18
N GLY A 209 6.20 -5.36 26.64
CA GLY A 209 5.90 -6.60 27.36
C GLY A 209 4.56 -6.60 28.10
N SER A 210 3.90 -5.46 28.26
CA SER A 210 2.58 -5.36 28.91
C SER A 210 1.73 -4.22 28.32
N PRO A 211 1.48 -4.21 27.02
CA PRO A 211 0.79 -3.10 26.35
C PRO A 211 -0.69 -3.04 26.72
N ASP A 212 -1.20 -1.81 26.82
CA ASP A 212 -2.62 -1.51 26.84
C ASP A 212 -2.89 -0.36 25.86
N PRO A 213 -3.23 -0.64 24.59
CA PRO A 213 -3.43 0.38 23.58
C PRO A 213 -4.46 1.44 23.97
N THR A 214 -5.43 1.10 24.83
CA THR A 214 -6.47 2.05 25.28
C THR A 214 -5.94 3.13 26.23
N ASN A 215 -4.82 2.87 26.88
CA ASN A 215 -4.14 3.75 27.83
C ASN A 215 -2.74 4.21 27.33
N CYS A 216 -2.47 4.06 26.04
CA CYS A 216 -1.25 4.53 25.40
C CYS A 216 -1.53 5.80 24.59
N GLY A 217 -0.73 6.84 24.84
CA GLY A 217 -0.83 8.13 24.15
C GLY A 217 0.20 8.31 23.02
N TYR A 218 1.01 7.29 22.71
CA TYR A 218 1.97 7.31 21.61
C TYR A 218 1.26 7.31 20.26
N GLY A 219 1.79 8.04 19.29
CA GLY A 219 1.33 8.00 17.91
C GLY A 219 -0.06 8.58 17.64
N LYS A 220 -0.60 9.47 18.49
CA LYS A 220 -1.91 10.09 18.24
C LYS A 220 -1.88 10.95 16.98
N ALA A 221 -2.78 10.67 16.03
CA ALA A 221 -2.84 11.30 14.71
C ALA A 221 -2.81 12.84 14.70
N THR A 222 -3.44 13.48 15.68
CA THR A 222 -3.57 14.95 15.76
C THR A 222 -2.64 15.61 16.79
N ASP A 223 -1.70 14.84 17.35
CA ASP A 223 -0.77 15.33 18.37
C ASP A 223 0.68 15.13 17.93
N PRO A 224 1.31 16.13 17.29
CA PRO A 224 2.71 16.08 16.89
C PRO A 224 3.69 15.77 18.04
N SER A 225 3.32 16.09 19.29
CA SER A 225 4.15 15.79 20.46
C SER A 225 4.08 14.33 20.92
N SER A 226 3.26 13.51 20.27
CA SER A 226 3.06 12.11 20.66
C SER A 226 4.14 11.16 20.13
N ILE A 227 5.02 11.61 19.23
CA ILE A 227 6.16 10.87 18.68
C ILE A 227 7.46 11.68 18.80
N LEU A 228 8.59 11.02 18.57
CA LEU A 228 9.88 11.66 18.28
C LEU A 228 10.19 11.59 16.78
N TYR A 229 11.10 12.45 16.36
CA TYR A 229 11.50 12.63 14.96
C TYR A 229 12.99 12.36 14.79
N ASN A 230 13.35 11.64 13.73
CA ASN A 230 14.73 11.48 13.28
C ASN A 230 14.87 11.59 11.75
N GLY A 231 13.75 11.83 11.06
CA GLY A 231 13.67 12.00 9.61
C GLY A 231 13.88 13.45 9.17
N ALA A 232 13.67 13.69 7.88
CA ALA A 232 13.93 14.96 7.21
C ALA A 232 13.02 16.11 7.66
N TYR A 233 11.84 15.81 8.22
CA TYR A 233 10.84 16.80 8.61
C TYR A 233 10.28 16.55 10.00
N ILE A 234 9.80 17.63 10.61
CA ILE A 234 9.07 17.65 11.87
C ILE A 234 7.65 18.12 11.59
N LEU A 235 6.68 17.44 12.18
CA LEU A 235 5.26 17.76 12.05
C LEU A 235 4.89 18.86 13.04
N ASP A 236 4.35 19.98 12.52
CA ASP A 236 3.92 21.13 13.32
C ASP A 236 2.45 21.04 13.71
N GLU A 237 1.62 20.68 12.73
CA GLU A 237 0.18 20.80 12.85
C GLU A 237 -0.53 19.71 12.07
N VAL A 238 -1.56 19.14 12.69
CA VAL A 238 -2.57 18.30 12.02
C VAL A 238 -3.95 18.79 12.44
N VAL A 239 -4.71 19.32 11.48
CA VAL A 239 -6.12 19.71 11.68
C VAL A 239 -6.98 18.87 10.75
N SER A 240 -7.83 18.01 11.34
CA SER A 240 -8.70 17.10 10.59
C SER A 240 -9.50 17.85 9.53
N LYS A 241 -9.52 17.28 8.32
CA LYS A 241 -10.20 17.81 7.13
C LYS A 241 -9.86 19.29 6.84
N SER A 242 -8.63 19.71 7.13
CA SER A 242 -8.19 21.09 6.94
C SER A 242 -6.73 21.19 6.51
N SER A 243 -5.77 20.89 7.39
CA SER A 243 -4.35 21.12 7.11
C SER A 243 -3.42 20.17 7.84
N GLN A 244 -2.28 19.90 7.20
CA GLN A 244 -1.12 19.23 7.78
C GLN A 244 0.11 20.05 7.41
N LYS A 245 0.97 20.39 8.38
CA LYS A 245 2.15 21.21 8.16
C LYS A 245 3.39 20.55 8.75
N MET A 246 4.46 20.59 8.00
CA MET A 246 5.78 20.10 8.42
C MET A 246 6.83 21.15 8.05
N HIS A 247 7.87 21.24 8.87
CA HIS A 247 9.06 22.00 8.55
C HIS A 247 10.29 21.09 8.53
N LYS A 248 11.36 21.53 7.86
CA LYS A 248 12.62 20.82 7.77
C LYS A 248 13.23 20.62 9.17
N ASN A 249 13.70 19.41 9.45
CA ASN A 249 14.49 19.08 10.63
C ASN A 249 15.96 19.50 10.40
N GLU A 250 16.41 20.57 11.03
CA GLU A 250 17.80 21.03 10.90
C GLU A 250 18.81 20.10 11.60
N GLN A 251 18.34 19.17 12.44
CA GLN A 251 19.16 18.16 13.11
C GLN A 251 19.14 16.80 12.40
N TYR A 252 18.48 16.72 11.23
CA TYR A 252 18.49 15.52 10.39
C TYR A 252 19.91 15.21 9.91
N TRP A 253 20.29 13.95 9.90
CA TRP A 253 21.65 13.53 9.53
C TRP A 253 22.05 13.96 8.11
N ASP A 254 21.10 14.11 7.20
CA ASP A 254 21.29 14.55 5.80
C ASP A 254 20.61 15.90 5.51
N ALA A 255 20.54 16.79 6.51
CA ALA A 255 19.84 18.07 6.40
C ALA A 255 20.34 18.96 5.25
N GLU A 256 21.61 18.82 4.84
CA GLU A 256 22.18 19.61 3.73
C GLU A 256 21.55 19.26 2.37
N HIS A 257 20.93 18.08 2.21
CA HIS A 257 20.22 17.64 1.01
C HIS A 257 18.70 17.80 1.10
N VAL A 258 18.18 18.38 2.19
CA VAL A 258 16.78 18.75 2.32
C VAL A 258 16.60 20.21 1.87
N TYR A 259 16.04 20.39 0.68
CA TYR A 259 15.96 21.71 0.02
C TYR A 259 14.66 22.45 0.29
N ILE A 260 13.56 21.74 0.57
CA ILE A 260 12.26 22.33 0.89
C ILE A 260 12.20 22.59 2.39
N GLN A 261 11.90 23.84 2.76
CA GLN A 261 11.86 24.25 4.16
C GLN A 261 10.53 23.88 4.81
N ASN A 262 9.41 24.09 4.09
CA ASN A 262 8.08 23.83 4.63
C ASN A 262 7.27 22.97 3.65
N VAL A 263 6.55 22.00 4.20
CA VAL A 263 5.57 21.18 3.45
C VAL A 263 4.18 21.45 4.03
N ASN A 264 3.32 22.04 3.21
CA ASN A 264 1.95 22.36 3.57
C ASN A 264 1.01 21.46 2.80
N ARG A 265 0.12 20.75 3.49
CA ARG A 265 -0.91 19.94 2.87
C ARG A 265 -2.29 20.50 3.23
N VAL A 266 -3.14 20.64 2.22
CA VAL A 266 -4.50 21.18 2.36
C VAL A 266 -5.49 20.07 2.02
N PHE A 267 -6.55 19.97 2.80
CA PHE A 267 -7.60 18.97 2.56
C PHE A 267 -8.38 19.29 1.29
N ASP A 268 -8.57 18.28 0.46
CA ASP A 268 -9.42 18.31 -0.74
C ASP A 268 -10.37 17.11 -0.69
N ASP A 269 -11.67 17.38 -0.66
CA ASP A 269 -12.70 16.33 -0.57
C ASP A 269 -12.99 15.64 -1.92
N GLY A 270 -12.26 16.03 -2.98
CA GLY A 270 -12.43 15.46 -4.33
C GLY A 270 -13.72 15.86 -5.04
N SER A 271 -14.52 16.77 -4.47
CA SER A 271 -15.79 17.21 -5.06
C SER A 271 -15.62 17.99 -6.37
N ASP A 272 -14.49 18.69 -6.53
CA ASP A 272 -14.12 19.40 -7.76
C ASP A 272 -12.95 18.68 -8.46
N PRO A 273 -13.19 17.96 -9.57
CA PRO A 273 -12.13 17.28 -10.33
C PRO A 273 -11.03 18.19 -10.89
N ALA A 274 -11.22 19.51 -10.86
CA ALA A 274 -10.26 20.52 -11.30
C ALA A 274 -9.56 21.23 -10.12
N SER A 275 -9.83 20.86 -8.88
CA SER A 275 -9.31 21.54 -7.67
C SER A 275 -7.78 21.62 -7.66
N THR A 276 -7.10 20.53 -7.99
CA THR A 276 -5.64 20.47 -8.00
C THR A 276 -5.02 21.36 -9.08
N VAL A 277 -5.67 21.47 -10.26
CA VAL A 277 -5.21 22.37 -11.33
C VAL A 277 -5.39 23.83 -10.92
N LYS A 278 -6.53 24.17 -10.31
CA LYS A 278 -6.78 25.52 -9.77
C LYS A 278 -5.78 25.89 -8.67
N GLY A 279 -5.44 24.93 -7.79
CA GLY A 279 -4.40 25.12 -6.78
C GLY A 279 -3.02 25.32 -7.41
N PHE A 280 -2.69 24.58 -8.46
CA PHE A 280 -1.44 24.74 -9.21
C PHE A 280 -1.35 26.13 -9.90
N GLU A 281 -2.47 26.66 -10.37
CA GLU A 281 -2.56 28.00 -10.97
C GLU A 281 -2.59 29.14 -9.94
N SER A 282 -2.67 28.84 -8.65
CA SER A 282 -2.74 29.86 -7.59
C SER A 282 -1.51 30.76 -7.60
N GLU A 283 -1.71 32.09 -7.55
CA GLU A 283 -0.60 33.05 -7.51
C GLU A 283 0.04 33.15 -6.14
N SER A 284 -0.71 32.88 -5.07
CA SER A 284 -0.27 33.07 -3.69
C SER A 284 0.41 31.83 -3.11
N ASN A 285 -0.20 30.66 -3.31
CA ASN A 285 0.28 29.38 -2.79
C ASN A 285 0.07 28.30 -3.86
N PRO A 286 0.89 28.30 -4.93
CA PRO A 286 0.73 27.30 -5.99
C PRO A 286 1.03 25.90 -5.44
N TYR A 287 0.20 24.92 -5.82
CA TYR A 287 0.52 23.53 -5.54
C TYR A 287 1.77 23.11 -6.34
N TYR A 288 2.57 22.27 -5.70
CA TYR A 288 3.80 21.76 -6.30
C TYR A 288 3.51 20.93 -7.56
N GLN A 289 2.41 20.20 -7.57
CA GLN A 289 1.93 19.42 -8.70
C GLN A 289 0.40 19.43 -8.77
N ALA A 290 -0.15 19.10 -9.93
CA ALA A 290 -1.58 18.91 -10.11
C ALA A 290 -1.86 17.55 -10.75
N THR A 291 -2.98 16.95 -10.36
CA THR A 291 -3.54 15.78 -11.05
C THR A 291 -4.71 16.26 -11.91
N LEU A 292 -4.56 16.15 -13.22
CA LEU A 292 -5.65 16.48 -14.14
C LEU A 292 -6.51 15.24 -14.37
N LEU A 293 -7.67 15.21 -13.74
CA LEU A 293 -8.62 14.09 -13.88
C LEU A 293 -9.39 14.21 -15.19
N THR A 294 -9.54 13.10 -15.92
CA THR A 294 -10.31 13.03 -17.18
C THR A 294 -11.80 13.35 -17.00
N THR A 295 -12.29 13.29 -15.76
CA THR A 295 -13.66 13.66 -15.37
C THR A 295 -13.84 15.16 -15.15
N ALA A 296 -12.76 15.95 -15.18
CA ALA A 296 -12.84 17.40 -15.07
C ALA A 296 -13.57 17.98 -16.30
N LYS A 297 -14.51 18.89 -16.07
CA LYS A 297 -15.34 19.50 -17.11
C LYS A 297 -14.51 20.14 -18.23
N ASP A 298 -13.38 20.75 -17.90
CA ASP A 298 -12.50 21.48 -18.81
C ASP A 298 -11.20 20.70 -19.10
N PHE A 299 -11.24 19.35 -18.99
CA PHE A 299 -10.08 18.46 -19.16
C PHE A 299 -9.26 18.77 -20.43
N GLU A 300 -9.92 18.80 -21.59
CA GLU A 300 -9.25 19.05 -22.88
C GLU A 300 -8.58 20.44 -22.93
N SER A 301 -9.23 21.45 -22.33
CA SER A 301 -8.69 22.80 -22.26
C SER A 301 -7.43 22.85 -21.39
N TYR A 302 -7.45 22.21 -20.22
CA TYR A 302 -6.28 22.12 -19.36
C TYR A 302 -5.17 21.30 -19.99
N LEU A 303 -5.51 20.18 -20.63
CA LEU A 303 -4.53 19.33 -21.32
C LEU A 303 -3.81 20.11 -22.44
N GLU A 304 -4.53 20.89 -23.25
CA GLU A 304 -3.92 21.72 -24.30
C GLU A 304 -3.09 22.87 -23.69
N GLN A 305 -3.56 23.49 -22.60
CA GLN A 305 -2.85 24.57 -21.91
C GLN A 305 -1.51 24.11 -21.32
N TYR A 306 -1.48 22.90 -20.77
CA TYR A 306 -0.33 22.34 -20.02
C TYR A 306 0.37 21.20 -20.74
N LYS A 307 0.09 20.95 -22.01
CA LYS A 307 0.62 19.79 -22.76
C LYS A 307 2.13 19.61 -22.72
N GLU A 308 2.89 20.72 -22.59
CA GLU A 308 4.36 20.66 -22.46
C GLU A 308 4.83 20.17 -21.10
N TYR A 309 3.97 20.20 -20.11
CA TYR A 309 4.23 19.79 -18.72
C TYR A 309 3.40 18.57 -18.29
N ALA A 310 2.37 18.24 -19.08
CA ALA A 310 1.50 17.12 -18.78
C ALA A 310 2.15 15.79 -19.21
N PHE A 311 2.11 14.82 -18.32
CA PHE A 311 2.56 13.46 -18.60
C PHE A 311 1.64 12.46 -17.93
N ASN A 312 1.52 11.29 -18.53
CA ASN A 312 0.92 10.17 -17.83
C ASN A 312 1.93 9.61 -16.84
N PRO A 313 1.57 9.47 -15.55
CA PRO A 313 2.45 8.82 -14.59
C PRO A 313 2.75 7.40 -15.07
N GLN A 314 3.94 6.93 -14.75
CA GLN A 314 4.26 5.51 -14.94
C GLN A 314 3.32 4.67 -14.05
N GLN A 315 3.00 3.49 -14.53
CA GLN A 315 2.25 2.52 -13.75
C GLN A 315 3.02 2.24 -12.45
N ASN A 316 2.36 2.47 -11.33
CA ASN A 316 2.97 2.16 -10.03
C ASN A 316 3.01 0.64 -9.77
N GLY A 317 3.72 0.23 -8.74
CA GLY A 317 3.84 -1.17 -8.35
C GLY A 317 2.57 -1.76 -7.71
N TYR A 318 1.51 -0.98 -7.50
CA TYR A 318 0.28 -1.48 -6.88
C TYR A 318 -0.57 -2.28 -7.87
N THR A 319 -1.05 -3.44 -7.43
CA THR A 319 -2.01 -4.26 -8.16
C THR A 319 -3.30 -4.34 -7.38
N PHE A 320 -4.42 -4.01 -8.03
CA PHE A 320 -5.76 -4.14 -7.48
C PHE A 320 -6.51 -5.24 -8.23
N GLY A 321 -7.36 -5.97 -7.54
CA GLY A 321 -8.11 -7.08 -8.12
C GLY A 321 -9.49 -7.24 -7.53
N ILE A 322 -10.24 -8.22 -8.05
CA ILE A 322 -11.48 -8.68 -7.44
C ILE A 322 -11.14 -9.80 -6.46
N ASN A 323 -11.45 -9.58 -5.19
CA ASN A 323 -11.34 -10.58 -4.14
C ASN A 323 -12.70 -11.23 -3.86
N PHE A 324 -12.67 -12.51 -3.46
CA PHE A 324 -13.84 -13.30 -3.13
C PHE A 324 -13.84 -13.63 -1.64
N ASN A 325 -15.00 -13.48 -0.97
CA ASN A 325 -15.17 -13.99 0.38
C ASN A 325 -15.69 -15.43 0.34
N PHE A 326 -14.82 -16.38 0.52
CA PHE A 326 -15.13 -17.82 0.44
C PHE A 326 -15.85 -18.37 1.68
N ASN A 327 -15.82 -17.62 2.78
CA ASN A 327 -16.42 -18.07 4.04
C ASN A 327 -17.21 -16.97 4.75
N ARG A 328 -17.91 -16.14 3.97
CA ARG A 328 -18.72 -15.05 4.48
C ARG A 328 -19.68 -15.53 5.57
N THR A 329 -19.71 -14.82 6.70
CA THR A 329 -20.62 -15.07 7.82
C THR A 329 -21.46 -13.85 8.19
N ASN A 330 -21.05 -12.65 7.78
CA ASN A 330 -21.79 -11.41 7.97
C ASN A 330 -22.66 -11.11 6.72
N PHE A 331 -23.97 -11.01 6.92
CA PHE A 331 -24.97 -10.76 5.88
C PHE A 331 -25.88 -9.57 6.23
N ASP A 332 -25.41 -8.66 7.08
CA ASP A 332 -26.25 -7.55 7.59
C ASP A 332 -26.74 -6.64 6.46
N ASN A 333 -25.93 -6.45 5.39
CA ASN A 333 -26.32 -5.66 4.21
C ASN A 333 -26.99 -6.48 3.11
N SER A 334 -27.26 -7.78 3.34
CA SER A 334 -27.71 -8.68 2.29
C SER A 334 -29.18 -9.00 2.39
N SER A 335 -29.89 -8.95 1.27
CA SER A 335 -31.27 -9.44 1.16
C SER A 335 -31.38 -10.94 0.85
N LYS A 336 -30.25 -11.66 0.72
CA LYS A 336 -30.20 -13.08 0.37
C LYS A 336 -30.87 -13.96 1.43
N THR A 337 -31.68 -14.90 0.95
CA THR A 337 -32.18 -16.01 1.78
C THR A 337 -31.02 -16.93 2.21
N LYS A 338 -31.23 -17.73 3.24
CA LYS A 338 -30.25 -18.74 3.69
C LYS A 338 -29.87 -19.74 2.59
N ALA A 339 -30.79 -20.05 1.69
CA ALA A 339 -30.51 -20.92 0.53
C ALA A 339 -29.55 -20.20 -0.44
N GLN A 340 -29.83 -18.96 -0.82
CA GLN A 340 -28.97 -18.17 -1.69
C GLN A 340 -27.58 -17.95 -1.08
N GLN A 341 -27.46 -17.71 0.24
CA GLN A 341 -26.16 -17.62 0.93
C GLN A 341 -25.35 -18.91 0.76
N ALA A 342 -25.99 -20.07 0.90
CA ALA A 342 -25.34 -21.36 0.73
C ALA A 342 -24.96 -21.62 -0.75
N ASP A 343 -25.82 -21.27 -1.68
CA ASP A 343 -25.60 -21.42 -3.12
C ASP A 343 -24.45 -20.52 -3.60
N THR A 344 -24.41 -19.25 -3.14
CA THR A 344 -23.30 -18.32 -3.42
C THR A 344 -21.98 -18.87 -2.91
N LYS A 345 -21.91 -19.38 -1.68
CA LYS A 345 -20.69 -19.98 -1.14
C LYS A 345 -20.21 -21.15 -1.99
N LYS A 346 -21.12 -22.07 -2.41
CA LYS A 346 -20.76 -23.19 -3.28
C LYS A 346 -20.24 -22.71 -4.63
N ALA A 347 -20.89 -21.70 -5.22
CA ALA A 347 -20.49 -21.14 -6.49
C ALA A 347 -19.10 -20.49 -6.42
N LEU A 348 -18.82 -19.67 -5.40
CA LEU A 348 -17.51 -19.05 -5.20
C LEU A 348 -16.39 -20.08 -4.98
N LEU A 349 -16.67 -21.23 -4.38
CA LEU A 349 -15.69 -22.32 -4.23
C LEU A 349 -15.47 -23.11 -5.53
N ASN A 350 -16.37 -22.99 -6.50
CA ASN A 350 -16.23 -23.67 -7.80
C ASN A 350 -15.26 -22.91 -8.72
N THR A 351 -14.26 -23.61 -9.23
CA THR A 351 -13.22 -23.02 -10.09
C THR A 351 -13.76 -22.52 -11.43
N HIS A 352 -14.68 -23.27 -12.06
CA HIS A 352 -15.28 -22.86 -13.33
C HIS A 352 -16.15 -21.60 -13.16
N PHE A 353 -16.88 -21.48 -12.05
CA PHE A 353 -17.64 -20.26 -11.77
C PHE A 353 -16.74 -19.03 -11.63
N ARG A 354 -15.64 -19.14 -10.88
CA ARG A 354 -14.67 -18.03 -10.78
C ARG A 354 -14.00 -17.71 -12.12
N LYS A 355 -13.69 -18.72 -12.94
CA LYS A 355 -13.18 -18.52 -14.31
C LYS A 355 -14.22 -17.81 -15.20
N ALA A 356 -15.50 -18.14 -15.07
CA ALA A 356 -16.57 -17.45 -15.78
C ALA A 356 -16.63 -15.96 -15.42
N LEU A 357 -16.56 -15.61 -14.12
CA LEU A 357 -16.46 -14.21 -13.67
C LEU A 357 -15.21 -13.53 -14.22
N LYS A 358 -14.04 -14.18 -14.16
CA LYS A 358 -12.77 -13.66 -14.67
C LYS A 358 -12.85 -13.29 -16.15
N TYR A 359 -13.39 -14.18 -16.99
CA TYR A 359 -13.49 -13.94 -18.43
C TYR A 359 -14.66 -13.01 -18.82
N GLY A 360 -15.66 -12.87 -17.95
CA GLY A 360 -16.81 -11.99 -18.15
C GLY A 360 -16.59 -10.53 -17.76
N PHE A 361 -15.52 -10.22 -17.07
CA PHE A 361 -15.24 -8.88 -16.55
C PHE A 361 -14.44 -8.03 -17.54
N ASP A 362 -15.05 -6.97 -18.08
CA ASP A 362 -14.40 -5.95 -18.93
C ASP A 362 -13.64 -4.94 -18.08
N ARG A 363 -12.35 -5.17 -17.87
CA ARG A 363 -11.49 -4.32 -17.07
C ARG A 363 -11.19 -2.97 -17.73
N VAL A 364 -11.18 -2.91 -19.06
CA VAL A 364 -10.97 -1.65 -19.79
C VAL A 364 -12.17 -0.71 -19.59
N SER A 365 -13.39 -1.22 -19.69
CA SER A 365 -14.60 -0.43 -19.40
C SER A 365 -14.67 -0.01 -17.93
N TYR A 366 -14.29 -0.88 -17.01
CA TYR A 366 -14.21 -0.58 -15.57
C TYR A 366 -13.25 0.58 -15.29
N MET A 367 -12.00 0.50 -15.77
CA MET A 367 -11.02 1.59 -15.63
C MET A 367 -11.42 2.83 -16.43
N GLY A 368 -12.11 2.68 -17.57
CA GLY A 368 -12.65 3.77 -18.38
C GLY A 368 -13.71 4.63 -17.68
N THR A 369 -14.21 4.20 -16.50
CA THR A 369 -15.11 5.04 -15.67
C THR A 369 -14.36 6.16 -14.94
N ILE A 370 -13.05 6.02 -14.75
CA ILE A 370 -12.20 6.95 -13.98
C ILE A 370 -11.06 7.57 -14.80
N MET A 371 -10.80 7.05 -16.00
CA MET A 371 -9.76 7.57 -16.89
C MET A 371 -10.15 7.37 -18.36
N ASP A 372 -9.42 8.00 -19.27
CA ASP A 372 -9.62 7.79 -20.71
C ASP A 372 -9.37 6.32 -21.08
N LYS A 373 -10.22 5.76 -21.97
CA LYS A 373 -10.15 4.34 -22.35
C LYS A 373 -8.81 3.94 -22.98
N THR A 374 -8.14 4.86 -23.68
CA THR A 374 -6.83 4.62 -24.29
C THR A 374 -5.71 4.51 -23.24
N ILE A 375 -5.93 5.08 -22.06
CA ILE A 375 -5.06 4.98 -20.88
C ILE A 375 -5.49 3.77 -20.05
N ALA A 376 -6.80 3.56 -19.92
CA ALA A 376 -7.38 2.46 -19.14
C ALA A 376 -6.80 1.10 -19.54
N GLU A 377 -6.68 0.83 -20.83
CA GLU A 377 -6.08 -0.43 -21.32
C GLU A 377 -4.62 -0.59 -20.84
N LYS A 378 -3.85 0.50 -20.86
CA LYS A 378 -2.41 0.49 -20.50
C LYS A 378 -2.11 0.22 -19.03
N VAL A 379 -3.09 0.43 -18.15
CA VAL A 379 -2.94 0.19 -16.71
C VAL A 379 -3.43 -1.19 -16.28
N ILE A 380 -3.95 -1.98 -17.22
CA ILE A 380 -4.41 -3.35 -16.94
C ILE A 380 -3.23 -4.28 -16.70
N ARG A 381 -3.33 -5.02 -15.63
CA ARG A 381 -2.38 -6.06 -15.23
C ARG A 381 -3.14 -7.35 -14.94
N THR A 382 -2.61 -8.47 -15.43
CA THR A 382 -3.23 -9.80 -15.23
C THR A 382 -2.56 -10.57 -14.10
N LEU A 383 -1.29 -10.30 -13.83
CA LEU A 383 -0.53 -10.90 -12.74
C LEU A 383 -0.60 -10.02 -11.49
N GLU A 384 -0.60 -10.65 -10.32
CA GLU A 384 -0.51 -9.93 -9.05
C GLU A 384 0.82 -9.18 -8.95
N THR A 385 1.93 -9.89 -9.20
CA THR A 385 3.27 -9.28 -9.27
C THR A 385 3.48 -8.62 -10.63
N PRO A 386 3.99 -7.37 -10.70
CA PRO A 386 4.30 -6.70 -11.97
C PRO A 386 5.23 -7.54 -12.86
N TRP A 387 5.00 -7.47 -14.18
CA TRP A 387 5.69 -8.29 -15.18
C TRP A 387 7.23 -8.25 -15.08
N ASN A 388 7.78 -7.05 -14.92
CA ASN A 388 9.22 -6.80 -14.87
C ASN A 388 9.75 -6.55 -13.45
N PHE A 389 9.03 -6.99 -12.42
CA PHE A 389 9.38 -6.70 -11.03
C PHE A 389 10.76 -7.24 -10.64
N VAL A 390 11.07 -8.46 -11.04
CA VAL A 390 12.41 -9.07 -10.90
C VAL A 390 12.75 -9.86 -12.16
N SER A 391 14.04 -10.15 -12.35
CA SER A 391 14.55 -10.95 -13.46
C SER A 391 15.51 -12.03 -12.95
N THR A 392 15.54 -13.14 -13.66
CA THR A 392 16.55 -14.18 -13.45
C THR A 392 17.93 -13.73 -13.92
N SER A 393 18.97 -14.44 -13.51
CA SER A 393 20.36 -14.15 -13.91
C SER A 393 20.61 -14.27 -15.42
N ASP A 394 19.77 -15.01 -16.16
CA ASP A 394 19.78 -15.11 -17.62
C ASP A 394 18.89 -14.05 -18.31
N GLY A 395 18.33 -13.10 -17.53
CA GLY A 395 17.62 -11.92 -18.04
C GLY A 395 16.13 -12.12 -18.32
N LYS A 396 15.53 -13.26 -17.96
CA LYS A 396 14.10 -13.46 -18.10
C LYS A 396 13.34 -12.74 -16.99
N SER A 397 12.30 -11.99 -17.34
CA SER A 397 11.43 -11.35 -16.38
C SER A 397 10.55 -12.34 -15.63
N TYR A 398 10.05 -11.93 -14.46
CA TYR A 398 9.06 -12.70 -13.69
C TYR A 398 7.84 -13.07 -14.55
N GLY A 399 7.30 -12.10 -15.30
CA GLY A 399 6.15 -12.31 -16.16
C GLY A 399 6.39 -13.34 -17.26
N GLU A 400 7.58 -13.35 -17.89
CA GLU A 400 7.93 -14.37 -18.90
C GLU A 400 7.95 -15.78 -18.30
N LEU A 401 8.42 -15.92 -17.06
CA LEU A 401 8.42 -17.22 -16.36
C LEU A 401 7.00 -17.68 -16.05
N VAL A 402 6.14 -16.78 -15.57
CA VAL A 402 4.74 -17.09 -15.27
C VAL A 402 3.96 -17.40 -16.56
N GLN A 403 4.18 -16.65 -17.65
CA GLN A 403 3.58 -16.92 -18.95
C GLN A 403 3.96 -18.33 -19.45
N ALA A 404 5.24 -18.69 -19.32
CA ALA A 404 5.72 -20.01 -19.73
C ALA A 404 5.14 -21.15 -18.88
N ALA A 405 4.76 -20.88 -17.62
CA ALA A 405 4.15 -21.83 -16.69
C ALA A 405 2.61 -21.80 -16.72
N SER A 406 2.00 -20.92 -17.53
CA SER A 406 0.54 -20.76 -17.59
C SER A 406 -0.17 -22.04 -18.04
N GLU A 407 -1.27 -22.37 -17.38
CA GLU A 407 -2.17 -23.49 -17.79
C GLU A 407 -2.83 -23.24 -19.15
N ASP A 408 -3.01 -21.96 -19.52
CA ASP A 408 -3.58 -21.54 -20.80
C ASP A 408 -2.60 -20.61 -21.54
N PRO A 409 -1.70 -21.17 -22.36
CA PRO A 409 -0.73 -20.39 -23.12
C PRO A 409 -1.34 -19.47 -24.19
N SER A 410 -2.63 -19.62 -24.50
CA SER A 410 -3.32 -18.77 -25.48
C SER A 410 -3.68 -17.39 -24.92
N ILE A 411 -3.65 -17.23 -23.60
CA ILE A 411 -3.87 -15.94 -22.93
C ILE A 411 -2.53 -15.23 -22.78
N ASP A 412 -2.43 -14.06 -23.34
CA ASP A 412 -1.30 -13.16 -23.12
C ASP A 412 -1.42 -12.52 -21.73
N LEU A 413 -0.50 -12.82 -20.82
CA LEU A 413 -0.49 -12.32 -19.46
C LEU A 413 0.28 -10.99 -19.31
N SER A 414 0.84 -10.46 -20.42
CA SER A 414 1.58 -9.19 -20.39
C SER A 414 0.70 -8.02 -20.00
N GLU A 415 1.34 -6.96 -19.48
CA GLU A 415 0.67 -5.75 -19.03
C GLU A 415 0.25 -4.85 -20.19
N GLY A 416 -0.69 -3.94 -19.93
CA GLY A 416 -1.11 -2.93 -20.88
C GLY A 416 -2.12 -3.40 -21.92
N GLN A 417 -2.79 -4.52 -21.67
CA GLN A 417 -3.84 -5.08 -22.53
C GLN A 417 -4.79 -5.96 -21.71
N ASP A 418 -5.98 -6.26 -22.24
CA ASP A 418 -6.96 -7.16 -21.61
C ASP A 418 -7.29 -8.39 -22.48
N SER A 419 -6.33 -9.29 -22.64
CA SER A 419 -6.55 -10.57 -23.34
C SER A 419 -7.41 -11.57 -22.54
N VAL A 420 -7.68 -11.25 -21.28
CA VAL A 420 -8.49 -12.10 -20.39
C VAL A 420 -9.99 -11.93 -20.65
N TYR A 421 -10.44 -10.71 -20.97
CA TYR A 421 -11.85 -10.46 -21.24
C TYR A 421 -12.31 -11.23 -22.49
N ASN A 422 -13.17 -12.21 -22.28
CA ASN A 422 -13.68 -13.10 -23.34
C ASN A 422 -15.07 -13.65 -22.96
N PRO A 423 -16.16 -12.95 -23.34
CA PRO A 423 -17.53 -13.37 -22.99
C PRO A 423 -17.94 -14.76 -23.48
N GLU A 424 -17.38 -15.25 -24.60
CA GLU A 424 -17.69 -16.58 -25.09
C GLU A 424 -17.07 -17.66 -24.18
N LYS A 425 -15.80 -17.46 -23.81
CA LYS A 425 -15.11 -18.34 -22.86
C LYS A 425 -15.76 -18.26 -21.46
N ALA A 426 -16.24 -17.08 -21.06
CA ALA A 426 -16.99 -16.92 -19.83
C ALA A 426 -18.24 -17.81 -19.79
N LYS A 427 -19.00 -17.85 -20.88
CA LYS A 427 -20.19 -18.73 -21.03
C LYS A 427 -19.82 -20.22 -21.03
N GLU A 428 -18.73 -20.61 -21.69
CA GLU A 428 -18.23 -21.99 -21.67
C GLU A 428 -17.92 -22.45 -20.23
N GLU A 429 -17.21 -21.64 -19.48
CA GLU A 429 -16.86 -21.90 -18.08
C GLU A 429 -18.12 -21.93 -17.19
N LEU A 430 -19.08 -21.03 -17.42
CA LEU A 430 -20.36 -21.04 -16.70
C LEU A 430 -21.13 -22.35 -16.93
N GLU A 431 -21.18 -22.86 -18.16
CA GLU A 431 -21.84 -24.13 -18.44
C GLU A 431 -21.15 -25.33 -17.79
N LEU A 432 -19.81 -25.26 -17.60
CA LEU A 432 -19.08 -26.26 -16.81
C LEU A 432 -19.44 -26.15 -15.33
N ALA A 433 -19.47 -24.92 -14.79
CA ALA A 433 -19.88 -24.65 -13.41
C ALA A 433 -21.30 -25.18 -13.13
N LYS A 434 -22.28 -24.94 -14.03
CA LYS A 434 -23.67 -25.43 -13.89
C LYS A 434 -23.78 -26.95 -13.83
N LYS A 435 -22.92 -27.67 -14.57
CA LYS A 435 -22.87 -29.15 -14.54
C LYS A 435 -22.38 -29.65 -13.17
N GLU A 436 -21.38 -28.98 -12.59
CA GLU A 436 -20.83 -29.35 -11.28
C GLU A 436 -21.71 -28.90 -10.12
N LEU A 437 -22.41 -27.79 -10.28
CA LEU A 437 -23.29 -27.17 -9.28
C LEU A 437 -24.77 -27.52 -9.54
N SER A 438 -25.07 -28.77 -9.82
CA SER A 438 -26.42 -29.24 -10.18
C SER A 438 -27.45 -29.10 -9.04
N ASP A 439 -27.01 -28.88 -7.81
CA ASP A 439 -27.83 -28.69 -6.62
C ASP A 439 -27.95 -27.24 -6.17
N VAL A 440 -27.50 -26.30 -7.02
CA VAL A 440 -27.53 -24.85 -6.76
C VAL A 440 -28.65 -24.18 -7.55
N SER A 441 -29.31 -23.23 -6.95
CA SER A 441 -30.34 -22.38 -7.60
C SER A 441 -29.71 -21.16 -8.26
N TRP A 442 -30.12 -20.88 -9.49
CA TRP A 442 -29.68 -19.70 -10.24
C TRP A 442 -30.76 -18.62 -10.23
N PRO A 443 -30.43 -17.28 -10.30
CA PRO A 443 -29.05 -16.76 -10.40
C PRO A 443 -28.26 -16.91 -9.08
N ILE A 444 -26.93 -16.96 -9.22
CA ILE A 444 -26.05 -16.76 -8.08
C ILE A 444 -26.03 -15.27 -7.79
N VAL A 445 -26.39 -14.90 -6.57
CA VAL A 445 -26.44 -13.49 -6.12
C VAL A 445 -25.13 -13.13 -5.44
N LEU A 446 -24.44 -12.10 -5.93
CA LEU A 446 -23.17 -11.62 -5.40
C LEU A 446 -23.34 -10.19 -4.85
N ASP A 447 -23.14 -10.00 -3.55
CA ASP A 447 -23.14 -8.67 -2.93
C ASP A 447 -21.77 -8.00 -3.13
N LEU A 448 -21.77 -6.77 -3.63
CA LEU A 448 -20.63 -5.88 -3.82
C LEU A 448 -20.85 -4.57 -3.07
N LEU A 449 -19.96 -4.19 -2.16
CA LEU A 449 -20.05 -2.90 -1.49
C LEU A 449 -19.44 -1.78 -2.35
N THR A 450 -19.99 -0.58 -2.22
CA THR A 450 -19.41 0.64 -2.76
C THR A 450 -19.55 1.78 -1.76
N ASP A 451 -18.50 2.59 -1.60
CA ASP A 451 -18.56 3.81 -0.79
C ASP A 451 -19.40 4.86 -1.51
N ASP A 452 -20.47 5.33 -0.88
CA ASP A 452 -21.43 6.29 -1.44
C ASP A 452 -20.88 7.73 -1.48
N ALA A 453 -19.85 8.03 -0.68
CA ALA A 453 -19.15 9.31 -0.69
C ALA A 453 -18.09 9.40 -1.81
N SER A 454 -17.66 8.27 -2.37
CA SER A 454 -16.67 8.24 -3.45
C SER A 454 -17.25 8.68 -4.79
N ALA A 455 -16.54 9.56 -5.50
CA ALA A 455 -16.93 10.00 -6.84
C ALA A 455 -16.75 8.91 -7.92
N SER A 456 -15.93 7.89 -7.66
CA SER A 456 -15.49 6.86 -8.62
C SER A 456 -16.05 5.47 -8.32
N LEU A 457 -16.01 5.02 -7.07
CA LEU A 457 -16.36 3.65 -6.70
C LEU A 457 -17.77 3.22 -7.13
N PRO A 458 -18.83 4.04 -7.00
CA PRO A 458 -20.17 3.66 -7.50
C PRO A 458 -20.21 3.42 -9.02
N LYS A 459 -19.44 4.20 -9.80
CA LYS A 459 -19.37 4.03 -11.27
C LYS A 459 -18.61 2.75 -11.64
N GLN A 460 -17.53 2.48 -10.93
CA GLN A 460 -16.75 1.26 -11.10
C GLN A 460 -17.58 0.02 -10.72
N ALA A 461 -18.31 0.05 -9.61
CA ALA A 461 -19.19 -1.03 -9.21
C ALA A 461 -20.27 -1.31 -10.26
N ALA A 462 -20.94 -0.27 -10.78
CA ALA A 462 -21.93 -0.40 -11.84
C ALA A 462 -21.33 -0.94 -13.17
N SER A 463 -20.10 -0.57 -13.51
CA SER A 463 -19.41 -1.10 -14.70
C SER A 463 -19.07 -2.59 -14.53
N LEU A 464 -18.67 -3.01 -13.34
CA LEU A 464 -18.40 -4.42 -13.03
C LEU A 464 -19.70 -5.25 -13.10
N GLU A 465 -20.78 -4.80 -12.46
CA GLU A 465 -22.10 -5.40 -12.53
C GLU A 465 -22.53 -5.58 -13.99
N GLN A 466 -22.55 -4.47 -14.77
CA GLN A 466 -22.96 -4.48 -16.16
C GLN A 466 -22.14 -5.48 -16.99
N SER A 467 -20.82 -5.45 -16.92
CA SER A 467 -19.98 -6.28 -17.78
C SER A 467 -20.13 -7.78 -17.50
N ILE A 468 -20.26 -8.16 -16.23
CA ILE A 468 -20.43 -9.56 -15.83
C ILE A 468 -21.84 -10.04 -16.22
N GLU A 469 -22.89 -9.26 -15.96
CA GLU A 469 -24.26 -9.63 -16.29
C GLU A 469 -24.51 -9.66 -17.81
N GLU A 470 -23.93 -8.75 -18.58
CA GLU A 470 -23.98 -8.81 -20.04
C GLU A 470 -23.25 -10.05 -20.61
N SER A 471 -22.14 -10.43 -20.00
CA SER A 471 -21.35 -11.59 -20.43
C SER A 471 -21.99 -12.92 -20.08
N LEU A 472 -22.59 -13.05 -18.89
CA LEU A 472 -23.07 -14.33 -18.33
C LEU A 472 -24.58 -14.46 -18.32
N GLY A 473 -25.33 -13.36 -18.44
CA GLY A 473 -26.78 -13.28 -18.27
C GLY A 473 -27.19 -13.06 -16.81
N SER A 474 -28.03 -12.07 -16.56
CA SER A 474 -28.55 -11.76 -15.20
C SER A 474 -29.41 -12.89 -14.61
N GLU A 475 -29.93 -13.79 -15.44
CA GLU A 475 -30.59 -15.03 -15.01
C GLU A 475 -29.62 -16.07 -14.44
N ASN A 476 -28.29 -15.87 -14.60
CA ASN A 476 -27.24 -16.75 -14.10
C ASN A 476 -26.43 -16.12 -12.98
N VAL A 477 -26.10 -14.85 -13.11
CA VAL A 477 -25.33 -14.08 -12.11
C VAL A 477 -26.02 -12.75 -11.91
N ASP A 478 -26.32 -12.43 -10.66
CA ASP A 478 -26.98 -11.19 -10.22
C ASP A 478 -26.04 -10.49 -9.24
N ILE A 479 -25.44 -9.37 -9.66
CA ILE A 479 -24.55 -8.57 -8.80
C ILE A 479 -25.36 -7.46 -8.15
N VAL A 480 -25.47 -7.51 -6.83
CA VAL A 480 -26.19 -6.51 -6.05
C VAL A 480 -25.20 -5.52 -5.45
N VAL A 481 -25.19 -4.30 -5.98
CA VAL A 481 -24.36 -3.21 -5.47
C VAL A 481 -25.02 -2.56 -4.26
N HIS A 482 -24.30 -2.51 -3.14
CA HIS A 482 -24.74 -1.90 -1.88
C HIS A 482 -23.95 -0.62 -1.62
N PRO A 483 -24.55 0.57 -1.81
CA PRO A 483 -23.95 1.82 -1.34
C PRO A 483 -23.96 1.86 0.19
N VAL A 484 -22.79 2.10 0.78
CA VAL A 484 -22.59 2.21 2.23
C VAL A 484 -21.79 3.47 2.55
N SER A 485 -21.78 3.90 3.81
CA SER A 485 -20.93 5.01 4.24
C SER A 485 -19.44 4.65 4.18
N ASP A 486 -18.57 5.65 4.09
CA ASP A 486 -17.09 5.49 4.13
C ASP A 486 -16.64 4.69 5.37
N ASP A 487 -17.20 4.98 6.55
CA ASP A 487 -16.90 4.24 7.78
C ASP A 487 -17.26 2.74 7.67
N GLU A 488 -18.40 2.43 7.09
CA GLU A 488 -18.88 1.04 6.92
C GLU A 488 -18.08 0.34 5.81
N TYR A 489 -17.76 1.03 4.72
CA TYR A 489 -16.91 0.53 3.65
C TYR A 489 -15.52 0.18 4.18
N THR A 490 -14.92 1.07 4.95
CA THR A 490 -13.60 0.88 5.57
C THR A 490 -13.63 -0.28 6.57
N ALA A 491 -14.65 -0.36 7.43
CA ALA A 491 -14.78 -1.44 8.41
C ALA A 491 -14.95 -2.83 7.76
N SER A 492 -15.62 -2.89 6.61
CA SER A 492 -15.87 -4.16 5.89
C SER A 492 -14.75 -4.55 4.93
N SER A 493 -13.77 -3.68 4.68
CA SER A 493 -12.68 -3.91 3.72
C SER A 493 -11.31 -3.73 4.36
N TYR A 494 -10.86 -2.50 4.58
CA TYR A 494 -9.48 -2.20 4.98
C TYR A 494 -9.13 -2.60 6.42
N THR A 495 -10.12 -2.56 7.32
CA THR A 495 -9.93 -2.91 8.74
C THR A 495 -10.63 -4.21 9.14
N ALA A 496 -11.19 -4.94 8.18
CA ALA A 496 -11.79 -6.25 8.42
C ALA A 496 -10.72 -7.23 8.94
N THR A 497 -11.01 -7.90 10.06
CA THR A 497 -10.11 -8.86 10.69
C THR A 497 -10.45 -10.31 10.33
N GLY A 498 -11.56 -10.52 9.63
CA GLY A 498 -12.00 -11.83 9.19
C GLY A 498 -13.30 -11.78 8.38
N PRO A 499 -13.79 -12.94 7.92
CA PRO A 499 -15.01 -13.04 7.11
C PRO A 499 -16.29 -12.64 7.84
N TRP A 500 -16.22 -12.43 9.15
CA TRP A 500 -17.30 -11.92 9.99
C TRP A 500 -17.45 -10.40 9.94
N ASP A 501 -16.41 -9.67 9.53
CA ASP A 501 -16.45 -8.22 9.32
C ASP A 501 -16.77 -7.89 7.86
N ALA A 502 -16.32 -8.72 6.93
CA ALA A 502 -16.50 -8.54 5.48
C ALA A 502 -17.95 -8.84 5.04
N CYS A 503 -18.77 -7.80 4.88
CA CYS A 503 -20.20 -7.89 4.51
C CYS A 503 -20.44 -8.07 3.00
N TRP A 504 -19.54 -8.63 2.24
CA TRP A 504 -19.59 -8.77 0.78
C TRP A 504 -19.21 -10.18 0.31
N ASP A 505 -19.59 -10.54 -0.90
CA ASP A 505 -19.16 -11.78 -1.57
C ASP A 505 -17.98 -11.52 -2.50
N ILE A 506 -17.98 -10.36 -3.13
CA ILE A 506 -16.89 -9.87 -3.98
C ILE A 506 -16.52 -8.44 -3.56
N SER A 507 -15.23 -8.10 -3.67
CA SER A 507 -14.70 -6.79 -3.33
C SER A 507 -13.64 -6.35 -4.34
N THR A 508 -13.60 -5.05 -4.61
CA THR A 508 -12.57 -4.39 -5.44
C THR A 508 -11.70 -3.44 -4.60
N SER A 509 -11.84 -3.46 -3.28
CA SER A 509 -11.18 -2.51 -2.38
C SER A 509 -9.70 -2.83 -2.14
N THR A 510 -9.29 -4.09 -2.28
CA THR A 510 -7.96 -4.54 -1.90
C THR A 510 -6.97 -4.45 -3.06
N GLY A 511 -5.85 -3.80 -2.82
CA GLY A 511 -4.68 -3.78 -3.68
C GLY A 511 -3.40 -3.91 -2.84
N TRP A 512 -2.32 -4.32 -3.47
CA TRP A 512 -1.03 -4.49 -2.82
C TRP A 512 0.11 -3.91 -3.65
N GLY A 513 1.10 -3.32 -2.97
CA GLY A 513 2.37 -2.87 -3.53
C GLY A 513 3.53 -3.66 -2.94
N ALA A 514 4.72 -3.48 -3.50
CA ALA A 514 5.91 -4.16 -3.00
C ALA A 514 6.39 -3.55 -1.68
N ASP A 515 6.57 -4.38 -0.66
CA ASP A 515 7.24 -4.01 0.58
C ASP A 515 8.77 -4.21 0.49
N TYR A 516 9.22 -5.08 -0.44
CA TYR A 516 10.63 -5.45 -0.65
C TYR A 516 10.81 -6.09 -2.03
N ILE A 517 12.06 -6.23 -2.50
CA ILE A 517 12.38 -6.74 -3.85
C ILE A 517 12.43 -8.28 -3.87
N ASP A 518 11.27 -8.89 -3.77
CA ASP A 518 11.05 -10.32 -4.06
C ASP A 518 9.57 -10.54 -4.41
N PRO A 519 9.21 -11.38 -5.40
CA PRO A 519 7.80 -11.67 -5.75
C PRO A 519 6.96 -12.16 -4.58
N LYS A 520 7.56 -12.71 -3.55
CA LYS A 520 6.90 -13.12 -2.31
C LYS A 520 6.11 -11.97 -1.68
N THR A 521 6.55 -10.71 -1.83
CA THR A 521 5.83 -9.54 -1.28
C THR A 521 4.37 -9.46 -1.77
N TYR A 522 4.12 -9.80 -3.04
CA TYR A 522 2.78 -9.82 -3.62
C TYR A 522 2.01 -11.12 -3.34
N LEU A 523 2.70 -12.22 -3.13
CA LEU A 523 2.09 -13.55 -3.04
C LEU A 523 1.84 -14.00 -1.61
N SER A 524 2.62 -13.51 -0.65
CA SER A 524 2.50 -13.89 0.75
C SER A 524 1.18 -13.46 1.39
N ILE A 525 0.55 -12.39 0.91
CA ILE A 525 -0.77 -11.93 1.37
C ILE A 525 -1.87 -12.98 1.14
N PHE A 526 -1.66 -13.91 0.20
CA PHE A 526 -2.55 -15.04 -0.08
C PHE A 526 -2.08 -16.35 0.57
N SER A 527 -1.11 -16.28 1.50
CA SER A 527 -0.64 -17.46 2.21
C SER A 527 -1.73 -18.02 3.14
N PRO A 528 -2.01 -19.33 3.11
CA PRO A 528 -2.99 -19.94 4.02
C PRO A 528 -2.51 -20.04 5.46
N VAL A 529 -1.25 -19.67 5.74
CA VAL A 529 -0.66 -19.77 7.09
C VAL A 529 -0.66 -18.43 7.81
N ASN A 530 -0.32 -17.35 7.09
CA ASN A 530 -0.11 -16.03 7.66
C ASN A 530 -0.41 -14.87 6.68
N GLY A 531 -1.21 -15.14 5.63
CA GLY A 531 -1.55 -14.12 4.65
C GLY A 531 -2.71 -13.25 5.09
N ASP A 532 -2.51 -11.94 5.13
CA ASP A 532 -3.50 -10.98 5.62
C ASP A 532 -4.77 -10.97 4.78
N VAL A 533 -4.66 -10.81 3.46
CA VAL A 533 -5.82 -10.75 2.57
C VAL A 533 -6.60 -12.05 2.57
N LEU A 534 -5.89 -13.19 2.55
CA LEU A 534 -6.52 -14.49 2.53
C LEU A 534 -7.28 -14.80 3.82
N SER A 535 -6.70 -14.47 4.99
CA SER A 535 -7.33 -14.70 6.28
C SER A 535 -8.41 -13.66 6.60
N GLN A 536 -8.12 -12.38 6.39
CA GLN A 536 -8.98 -11.28 6.83
C GLN A 536 -10.17 -11.07 5.92
N SER A 537 -9.97 -11.00 4.61
CA SER A 537 -11.05 -10.67 3.69
C SER A 537 -11.61 -11.86 2.92
N MET A 538 -10.78 -12.83 2.55
CA MET A 538 -11.22 -13.97 1.74
C MET A 538 -11.72 -15.16 2.58
N GLY A 539 -11.45 -15.19 3.87
CA GLY A 539 -12.01 -16.19 4.79
C GLY A 539 -11.55 -17.63 4.57
N LEU A 540 -10.30 -17.83 4.12
CA LEU A 540 -9.72 -19.16 3.86
C LEU A 540 -8.72 -19.63 4.93
N CYS A 541 -8.52 -18.87 6.01
CA CYS A 541 -7.66 -19.26 7.14
C CYS A 541 -8.46 -19.49 8.40
#